data_5751a27d102f96e5a20744d9e2e81d82
#
_entry.id   5751a27d102f96e5a20744d9e2e81d82
#
_cell.length_a   1.000
_cell.length_b   1.000
_cell.length_c   1.000
_cell.angle_alpha   90.00
_cell.angle_beta   90.00
_cell.angle_gamma   90.00
#
_symmetry.space_group_name_H-M   'P 1'
#
loop_
_entity.id
_entity.type
_entity.pdbx_description
1 polymer ?
#
loop_
_entity_poly.entity_id
_entity_poly.type
_entity_poly.pdbx_seq_one_letter_code
_entity_poly.pdbx_strand_id
1 'polypeptide(L)'
;IDTDNEFMELKFGNSSTSATNYIAALFAQMNVIFERDLDLNLVQGTVILRPSSVTDPYPSTSNTDVDDQLDELGIWWRDNQSFVARAFVLLLSGKSQYAEESLGVAWLGSSGIYCSATGTGGSTNIYGHYSLNRVFLFNGATAASDTFVTPHELGHSLGASHTHCTSATTGNYPTSVDTIDRCW
;
A
#
# COMPACT_ATOMS: atom_id res chain seq x y z
N ILE A 1 5.81 -3.40 -7.07
CA ILE A 1 6.11 -2.35 -6.06
C ILE A 1 6.55 -1.12 -6.81
N ASP A 2 6.10 0.05 -6.36
CA ASP A 2 6.59 1.34 -6.82
C ASP A 2 7.03 2.18 -5.61
N THR A 3 7.84 3.20 -5.84
CA THR A 3 8.28 4.14 -4.81
C THR A 3 8.08 5.57 -5.30
N ASP A 4 8.01 6.53 -4.39
CA ASP A 4 8.14 7.95 -4.72
C ASP A 4 9.59 8.44 -4.51
N ASN A 5 9.84 9.70 -4.87
CA ASN A 5 11.15 10.30 -4.68
C ASN A 5 11.48 10.44 -3.19
N GLU A 6 10.52 10.80 -2.36
CA GLU A 6 10.69 10.99 -0.93
C GLU A 6 11.10 9.70 -0.22
N PHE A 7 10.54 8.54 -0.62
CA PHE A 7 10.99 7.24 -0.11
C PHE A 7 12.48 7.02 -0.41
N MET A 8 12.88 7.26 -1.64
CA MET A 8 14.27 7.05 -2.05
C MET A 8 15.23 8.05 -1.41
N GLU A 9 14.86 9.33 -1.38
CA GLU A 9 15.74 10.39 -0.90
C GLU A 9 15.82 10.42 0.63
N LEU A 10 14.66 10.51 1.31
CA LEU A 10 14.63 10.75 2.74
C LEU A 10 15.02 9.51 3.55
N LYS A 11 14.65 8.31 3.08
CA LYS A 11 14.92 7.09 3.81
C LYS A 11 16.27 6.46 3.44
N PHE A 12 16.73 6.60 2.20
CA PHE A 12 17.88 5.87 1.68
C PHE A 12 18.95 6.75 1.01
N GLY A 13 18.80 8.08 1.00
CA GLY A 13 19.74 8.97 0.33
C GLY A 13 19.95 8.60 -1.14
N ASN A 14 18.87 8.16 -1.81
CA ASN A 14 18.85 7.67 -3.19
C ASN A 14 19.67 6.38 -3.44
N SER A 15 20.01 5.61 -2.40
CA SER A 15 20.70 4.32 -2.55
C SER A 15 19.73 3.22 -2.99
N SER A 16 19.78 2.84 -4.26
CA SER A 16 18.98 1.74 -4.80
C SER A 16 19.26 0.41 -4.10
N THR A 17 20.52 0.15 -3.73
CA THR A 17 20.88 -1.08 -3.00
C THR A 17 20.20 -1.13 -1.63
N SER A 18 20.24 -0.03 -0.88
CA SER A 18 19.61 0.05 0.44
C SER A 18 18.09 -0.09 0.35
N ALA A 19 17.48 0.57 -0.61
CA ALA A 19 16.04 0.47 -0.86
C ALA A 19 15.62 -0.95 -1.25
N THR A 20 16.37 -1.61 -2.15
CA THR A 20 16.08 -3.00 -2.54
C THR A 20 16.19 -3.97 -1.36
N ASN A 21 17.25 -3.83 -0.54
CA ASN A 21 17.43 -4.67 0.65
C ASN A 21 16.29 -4.46 1.67
N TYR A 22 15.86 -3.20 1.86
CA TYR A 22 14.73 -2.88 2.71
C TYR A 22 13.44 -3.53 2.22
N ILE A 23 13.12 -3.40 0.92
CA ILE A 23 11.92 -4.01 0.33
C ILE A 23 11.96 -5.53 0.49
N ALA A 24 13.09 -6.17 0.24
CA ALA A 24 13.25 -7.61 0.42
C ALA A 24 13.01 -8.03 1.89
N ALA A 25 13.56 -7.28 2.85
CA ALA A 25 13.34 -7.54 4.28
C ALA A 25 11.87 -7.32 4.69
N LEU A 26 11.21 -6.29 4.16
CA LEU A 26 9.78 -6.05 4.39
C LEU A 26 8.94 -7.23 3.91
N PHE A 27 9.18 -7.71 2.69
CA PHE A 27 8.46 -8.87 2.15
C PHE A 27 8.72 -10.15 2.94
N ALA A 28 9.96 -10.37 3.37
CA ALA A 28 10.28 -11.54 4.21
C ALA A 28 9.49 -11.52 5.53
N GLN A 29 9.33 -10.36 6.15
CA GLN A 29 8.56 -10.21 7.38
C GLN A 29 7.05 -10.31 7.13
N MET A 30 6.54 -9.72 6.05
CA MET A 30 5.14 -9.87 5.65
C MET A 30 4.80 -11.34 5.42
N ASN A 31 5.67 -12.10 4.74
CA ASN A 31 5.45 -13.53 4.49
C ASN A 31 5.32 -14.34 5.77
N VAL A 32 6.04 -13.99 6.85
CA VAL A 32 5.83 -14.66 8.15
C VAL A 32 4.38 -14.56 8.62
N ILE A 33 3.74 -13.42 8.38
CA ILE A 33 2.34 -13.19 8.77
C ILE A 33 1.40 -13.89 7.78
N PHE A 34 1.58 -13.65 6.49
CA PHE A 34 0.67 -14.13 5.44
C PHE A 34 0.72 -15.65 5.28
N GLU A 35 1.88 -16.28 5.40
CA GLU A 35 2.01 -17.74 5.39
C GLU A 35 1.37 -18.37 6.63
N ARG A 36 1.64 -17.80 7.82
CA ARG A 36 1.09 -18.33 9.07
C ARG A 36 -0.43 -18.22 9.15
N ASP A 37 -0.98 -17.07 8.77
CA ASP A 37 -2.38 -16.72 9.06
C ASP A 37 -3.31 -17.00 7.88
N LEU A 38 -2.80 -16.98 6.66
CA LEU A 38 -3.60 -17.06 5.44
C LEU A 38 -3.15 -18.17 4.46
N ASP A 39 -2.07 -18.86 4.77
CA ASP A 39 -1.43 -19.83 3.84
C ASP A 39 -1.12 -19.22 2.47
N LEU A 40 -0.72 -17.95 2.47
CA LEU A 40 -0.36 -17.18 1.28
C LEU A 40 1.13 -16.84 1.29
N ASN A 41 1.79 -17.02 0.14
CA ASN A 41 3.16 -16.58 -0.08
C ASN A 41 3.15 -15.36 -1.02
N LEU A 42 3.67 -14.25 -0.53
CA LEU A 42 3.81 -13.01 -1.30
C LEU A 42 5.08 -13.06 -2.13
N VAL A 43 4.93 -13.07 -3.43
CA VAL A 43 6.05 -13.05 -4.36
C VAL A 43 6.30 -11.61 -4.83
N GLN A 44 7.52 -11.13 -4.56
CA GLN A 44 7.95 -9.83 -5.04
C GLN A 44 8.14 -9.88 -6.57
N GLY A 45 7.31 -9.13 -7.27
CA GLY A 45 7.39 -8.96 -8.73
C GLY A 45 8.26 -7.76 -9.13
N THR A 46 7.79 -6.98 -10.10
CA THR A 46 8.47 -5.77 -10.58
C THR A 46 8.63 -4.75 -9.46
N VAL A 47 9.82 -4.18 -9.34
CA VAL A 47 10.14 -3.07 -8.43
C VAL A 47 10.58 -1.88 -9.25
N ILE A 48 9.93 -0.74 -9.06
CA ILE A 48 10.28 0.55 -9.67
C ILE A 48 10.78 1.47 -8.56
N LEU A 49 12.07 1.74 -8.58
CA LEU A 49 12.70 2.70 -7.66
C LEU A 49 12.79 4.06 -8.34
N ARG A 50 12.36 5.11 -7.64
CA ARG A 50 12.36 6.49 -8.16
C ARG A 50 13.28 7.40 -7.34
N PRO A 51 14.61 7.32 -7.54
CA PRO A 51 15.51 8.29 -6.95
C PRO A 51 15.19 9.70 -7.45
N SER A 52 15.59 10.73 -6.73
CA SER A 52 15.29 12.14 -7.05
C SER A 52 15.82 12.62 -8.42
N SER A 53 16.66 11.82 -9.07
CA SER A 53 17.08 12.03 -10.46
C SER A 53 16.08 11.57 -11.51
N VAL A 54 15.00 10.89 -11.11
CA VAL A 54 13.93 10.39 -11.98
C VAL A 54 12.65 11.18 -11.70
N THR A 55 11.87 11.45 -12.74
CA THR A 55 10.57 12.12 -12.57
C THR A 55 9.64 11.27 -11.71
N ASP A 56 9.12 11.87 -10.66
CA ASP A 56 8.07 11.28 -9.82
C ASP A 56 6.70 11.52 -10.46
N PRO A 57 5.94 10.47 -10.76
CA PRO A 57 4.60 10.62 -11.30
C PRO A 57 3.53 10.85 -10.22
N TYR A 58 3.92 10.98 -8.96
CA TYR A 58 3.05 11.15 -7.80
C TYR A 58 3.18 12.57 -7.23
N PRO A 59 2.57 13.59 -7.89
CA PRO A 59 2.78 14.99 -7.53
C PRO A 59 2.09 15.42 -6.25
N SER A 60 1.13 14.64 -5.72
CA SER A 60 0.44 14.99 -4.49
C SER A 60 1.41 15.17 -3.34
N THR A 61 1.26 16.28 -2.64
CA THR A 61 2.13 16.63 -1.50
C THR A 61 1.71 15.90 -0.23
N SER A 62 2.53 16.00 0.80
CA SER A 62 2.19 15.46 2.13
C SER A 62 0.93 16.06 2.75
N ASN A 63 0.44 17.19 2.23
CA ASN A 63 -0.79 17.86 2.68
C ASN A 63 -2.01 17.47 1.84
N THR A 64 -1.84 16.59 0.85
CA THR A 64 -2.92 16.11 0.01
C THR A 64 -3.52 14.84 0.61
N ASP A 65 -4.79 14.62 0.34
CA ASP A 65 -5.49 13.42 0.75
C ASP A 65 -4.72 12.15 0.28
N VAL A 66 -4.69 11.13 1.11
CA VAL A 66 -4.10 9.83 0.77
C VAL A 66 -4.82 9.20 -0.42
N ASP A 67 -6.11 9.48 -0.59
CA ASP A 67 -6.91 9.00 -1.70
C ASP A 67 -6.42 9.57 -3.04
N ASP A 68 -6.00 10.84 -3.07
CA ASP A 68 -5.40 11.45 -4.27
C ASP A 68 -4.11 10.73 -4.69
N GLN A 69 -3.26 10.35 -3.73
CA GLN A 69 -2.04 9.59 -4.03
C GLN A 69 -2.35 8.16 -4.51
N LEU A 70 -3.38 7.54 -3.95
CA LEU A 70 -3.82 6.22 -4.38
C LEU A 70 -4.37 6.26 -5.82
N ASP A 71 -5.11 7.31 -6.16
CA ASP A 71 -5.61 7.56 -7.51
C ASP A 71 -4.46 7.79 -8.51
N GLU A 72 -3.47 8.60 -8.14
CA GLU A 72 -2.26 8.83 -8.95
C GLU A 72 -1.54 7.51 -9.25
N LEU A 73 -1.38 6.66 -8.24
CA LEU A 73 -0.79 5.32 -8.41
C LEU A 73 -1.58 4.49 -9.40
N GLY A 74 -2.89 4.39 -9.21
CA GLY A 74 -3.76 3.59 -10.07
C GLY A 74 -3.76 4.08 -11.51
N ILE A 75 -3.85 5.39 -11.74
CA ILE A 75 -3.82 6.03 -13.06
C ILE A 75 -2.47 5.76 -13.74
N TRP A 76 -1.37 6.00 -13.04
CA TRP A 76 -0.05 5.82 -13.63
C TRP A 76 0.21 4.37 -14.03
N TRP A 77 -0.12 3.41 -13.17
CA TRP A 77 0.07 1.99 -13.45
C TRP A 77 -0.86 1.48 -14.56
N ARG A 78 -2.08 1.97 -14.63
CA ARG A 78 -2.99 1.67 -15.74
C ARG A 78 -2.40 2.13 -17.07
N ASP A 79 -1.89 3.35 -17.12
CA ASP A 79 -1.49 3.99 -18.37
C ASP A 79 -0.08 3.58 -18.82
N ASN A 80 0.82 3.25 -17.89
CA ASN A 80 2.23 3.00 -18.19
C ASN A 80 2.68 1.56 -17.92
N GLN A 81 1.98 0.79 -17.09
CA GLN A 81 2.40 -0.55 -16.68
C GLN A 81 1.30 -1.61 -16.84
N SER A 82 0.33 -1.38 -17.73
CA SER A 82 -0.77 -2.32 -17.97
C SER A 82 -0.30 -3.70 -18.45
N PHE A 83 0.87 -3.78 -19.09
CA PHE A 83 1.49 -5.01 -19.57
C PHE A 83 2.19 -5.84 -18.48
N VAL A 84 2.39 -5.29 -17.28
CA VAL A 84 3.04 -6.00 -16.18
C VAL A 84 2.01 -6.90 -15.50
N ALA A 85 2.22 -8.22 -15.60
CA ALA A 85 1.41 -9.21 -14.89
C ALA A 85 1.63 -9.08 -13.38
N ARG A 86 0.54 -8.88 -12.63
CA ARG A 86 0.58 -8.66 -11.18
C ARG A 86 -0.74 -8.98 -10.51
N ALA A 87 -0.70 -9.31 -9.24
CA ALA A 87 -1.89 -9.38 -8.39
C ALA A 87 -2.16 -8.02 -7.73
N PHE A 88 -1.13 -7.38 -7.19
CA PHE A 88 -1.22 -6.13 -6.44
C PHE A 88 -0.12 -5.15 -6.83
N VAL A 89 -0.37 -3.86 -6.58
CA VAL A 89 0.64 -2.80 -6.65
C VAL A 89 0.68 -2.08 -5.31
N LEU A 90 1.85 -2.00 -4.73
CA LEU A 90 2.10 -1.29 -3.49
C LEU A 90 2.97 -0.08 -3.79
N LEU A 91 2.51 1.11 -3.47
CA LEU A 91 3.34 2.32 -3.41
C LEU A 91 3.93 2.42 -2.01
N LEU A 92 5.25 2.44 -1.92
CA LEU A 92 5.98 2.78 -0.71
C LEU A 92 6.35 4.26 -0.79
N SER A 93 5.68 5.08 0.02
CA SER A 93 5.82 6.52 -0.01
C SER A 93 6.63 7.02 1.18
N GLY A 94 7.55 7.94 0.92
CA GLY A 94 8.30 8.67 1.94
C GLY A 94 7.64 9.98 2.35
N LYS A 95 6.45 10.30 1.81
CA LYS A 95 5.74 11.54 2.12
C LYS A 95 5.22 11.56 3.55
N SER A 96 5.29 12.74 4.18
CA SER A 96 4.93 12.91 5.58
C SER A 96 3.43 12.76 5.83
N GLN A 97 3.06 12.24 7.00
CA GLN A 97 1.67 12.14 7.47
C GLN A 97 1.15 13.42 8.16
N TYR A 98 1.94 14.51 8.20
CA TYR A 98 1.65 15.65 9.10
C TYR A 98 0.30 16.36 8.85
N ALA A 99 -0.33 16.14 7.72
CA ALA A 99 -1.64 16.72 7.43
C ALA A 99 -2.81 15.78 7.66
N GLU A 100 -2.54 14.48 7.76
CA GLU A 100 -3.57 13.45 7.92
C GLU A 100 -3.10 12.36 8.86
N GLU A 101 -4.04 11.80 9.61
CA GLU A 101 -3.78 10.73 10.57
C GLU A 101 -3.54 9.37 9.90
N SER A 102 -3.81 9.24 8.60
CA SER A 102 -3.69 7.97 7.90
C SER A 102 -2.26 7.66 7.47
N LEU A 103 -1.80 6.46 7.79
CA LEU A 103 -0.51 5.92 7.37
C LEU A 103 -0.56 5.21 6.02
N GLY A 104 -1.74 4.86 5.56
CA GLY A 104 -1.95 4.20 4.30
C GLY A 104 -3.40 4.18 3.90
N VAL A 105 -3.63 3.73 2.68
CA VAL A 105 -4.96 3.52 2.13
C VAL A 105 -4.88 2.46 1.03
N ALA A 106 -5.91 1.65 0.92
CA ALA A 106 -6.03 0.68 -0.16
C ALA A 106 -7.48 0.58 -0.65
N TRP A 107 -7.63 0.26 -1.93
CA TRP A 107 -8.94 -0.15 -2.42
C TRP A 107 -9.30 -1.51 -1.82
N LEU A 108 -10.51 -1.60 -1.28
CA LEU A 108 -11.01 -2.86 -0.77
C LEU A 108 -11.18 -3.85 -1.92
N GLY A 109 -10.48 -4.98 -1.83
CA GLY A 109 -10.57 -6.03 -2.81
C GLY A 109 -11.96 -6.66 -2.87
N SER A 110 -12.39 -6.99 -4.07
CA SER A 110 -13.62 -7.75 -4.29
C SER A 110 -13.37 -8.84 -5.32
N SER A 111 -14.21 -9.86 -5.32
CA SER A 111 -14.05 -10.97 -6.25
C SER A 111 -14.04 -10.47 -7.70
N GLY A 112 -13.08 -10.93 -8.50
CA GLY A 112 -12.94 -10.62 -9.92
C GLY A 112 -12.04 -9.45 -10.28
N ILE A 113 -11.51 -8.71 -9.31
CA ILE A 113 -10.55 -7.62 -9.59
C ILE A 113 -9.09 -8.04 -9.48
N TYR A 114 -8.81 -9.14 -8.79
CA TYR A 114 -7.44 -9.64 -8.64
C TYR A 114 -6.82 -10.01 -9.99
N CYS A 115 -5.55 -9.70 -10.15
CA CYS A 115 -4.80 -9.91 -11.37
C CYS A 115 -5.32 -9.11 -12.58
N SER A 116 -6.15 -8.10 -12.37
CA SER A 116 -6.60 -7.20 -13.42
C SER A 116 -5.65 -6.02 -13.56
N ALA A 117 -5.17 -5.76 -14.77
CA ALA A 117 -4.32 -4.61 -15.04
C ALA A 117 -5.06 -3.27 -14.96
N THR A 118 -6.39 -3.29 -15.07
CA THR A 118 -7.20 -2.08 -15.21
C THR A 118 -8.13 -1.81 -14.03
N GLY A 119 -8.19 -2.73 -13.05
CA GLY A 119 -9.24 -2.66 -12.03
C GLY A 119 -10.65 -2.81 -12.63
N THR A 120 -11.65 -2.94 -11.83
CA THR A 120 -13.05 -3.12 -12.29
C THR A 120 -14.02 -2.15 -11.64
N GLY A 121 -13.58 -1.04 -11.11
CA GLY A 121 -14.46 -0.10 -10.42
C GLY A 121 -14.32 1.32 -10.90
N GLY A 122 -15.38 2.10 -10.75
CA GLY A 122 -15.42 3.52 -11.00
C GLY A 122 -15.24 3.96 -12.47
N SER A 123 -15.41 5.23 -12.70
CA SER A 123 -15.30 5.85 -14.03
C SER A 123 -13.87 5.87 -14.58
N THR A 124 -12.88 5.65 -13.74
CA THR A 124 -11.45 5.70 -14.10
C THR A 124 -10.80 4.33 -14.24
N ASN A 125 -11.48 3.25 -13.86
CA ASN A 125 -10.96 1.87 -13.89
C ASN A 125 -9.62 1.70 -13.14
N ILE A 126 -9.44 2.40 -12.03
CA ILE A 126 -8.22 2.35 -11.22
C ILE A 126 -8.42 1.64 -9.89
N TYR A 127 -9.65 1.33 -9.52
CA TYR A 127 -9.97 0.66 -8.26
C TYR A 127 -9.53 -0.80 -8.27
N GLY A 128 -9.18 -1.31 -7.09
CA GLY A 128 -8.95 -2.73 -6.89
C GLY A 128 -7.65 -3.04 -6.14
N HIS A 129 -6.64 -3.48 -6.83
CA HIS A 129 -5.42 -4.05 -6.27
C HIS A 129 -4.28 -3.05 -6.05
N TYR A 130 -4.62 -1.81 -5.69
CA TYR A 130 -3.63 -0.76 -5.39
C TYR A 130 -3.67 -0.39 -3.93
N SER A 131 -2.49 -0.17 -3.34
CA SER A 131 -2.34 0.36 -1.98
C SER A 131 -1.22 1.38 -1.90
N LEU A 132 -1.47 2.44 -1.13
CA LEU A 132 -0.49 3.42 -0.69
C LEU A 132 -0.03 3.08 0.73
N ASN A 133 1.28 3.09 0.96
CA ASN A 133 1.87 2.76 2.25
C ASN A 133 2.90 3.83 2.60
N ARG A 134 2.63 4.66 3.58
CA ARG A 134 3.54 5.70 4.06
C ARG A 134 4.54 5.11 5.04
N VAL A 135 5.76 4.97 4.59
CA VAL A 135 6.86 4.31 5.31
C VAL A 135 8.00 5.28 5.67
N PHE A 136 7.65 6.56 5.82
CA PHE A 136 8.63 7.63 6.09
C PHE A 136 8.99 7.77 7.57
N LEU A 137 8.14 7.30 8.47
CA LEU A 137 8.02 7.69 9.89
C LEU A 137 9.31 7.66 10.69
N PHE A 138 10.30 6.93 10.26
CA PHE A 138 11.55 6.82 11.01
C PHE A 138 12.72 6.85 10.05
N ASN A 139 13.45 7.96 10.02
CA ASN A 139 14.75 8.00 9.39
C ASN A 139 15.59 6.82 9.88
N GLY A 140 15.95 5.92 8.96
CA GLY A 140 16.68 4.71 9.30
C GLY A 140 15.86 3.60 9.93
N ALA A 141 14.53 3.71 9.96
CA ALA A 141 13.66 2.62 10.38
C ALA A 141 13.90 1.37 9.53
N THR A 142 13.93 0.25 10.20
CA THR A 142 14.03 -1.05 9.54
C THR A 142 12.69 -1.45 8.94
N ALA A 143 12.69 -2.38 7.99
CA ALA A 143 11.47 -2.93 7.44
C ALA A 143 10.50 -3.47 8.52
N ALA A 144 11.01 -3.85 9.68
CA ALA A 144 10.20 -4.35 10.80
C ALA A 144 9.18 -3.33 11.32
N SER A 145 9.53 -2.03 11.35
CA SER A 145 8.61 -0.98 11.80
C SER A 145 7.46 -0.73 10.83
N ASP A 146 7.66 -1.04 9.56
CA ASP A 146 6.69 -0.80 8.50
C ASP A 146 5.80 -2.02 8.22
N THR A 147 6.04 -3.15 8.91
CA THR A 147 5.21 -4.36 8.83
C THR A 147 3.84 -4.24 9.52
N PHE A 148 3.48 -3.07 9.99
CA PHE A 148 2.11 -2.79 10.43
C PHE A 148 1.26 -2.21 9.29
N VAL A 149 1.78 -1.22 8.58
CA VAL A 149 1.04 -0.51 7.54
C VAL A 149 0.88 -1.38 6.30
N THR A 150 1.99 -1.86 5.75
CA THR A 150 1.98 -2.54 4.45
C THR A 150 1.11 -3.82 4.42
N PRO A 151 1.19 -4.73 5.40
CA PRO A 151 0.28 -5.88 5.43
C PRO A 151 -1.16 -5.50 5.75
N HIS A 152 -1.41 -4.41 6.49
CA HIS A 152 -2.75 -3.89 6.73
C HIS A 152 -3.40 -3.45 5.42
N GLU A 153 -2.75 -2.59 4.64
CA GLU A 153 -3.27 -2.12 3.36
C GLU A 153 -3.39 -3.25 2.33
N LEU A 154 -2.45 -4.19 2.32
CA LEU A 154 -2.57 -5.37 1.47
C LEU A 154 -3.73 -6.27 1.91
N GLY A 155 -4.03 -6.33 3.21
CA GLY A 155 -5.22 -6.99 3.75
C GLY A 155 -6.51 -6.41 3.17
N HIS A 156 -6.61 -5.08 3.07
CA HIS A 156 -7.73 -4.44 2.39
C HIS A 156 -7.81 -4.83 0.92
N SER A 157 -6.70 -4.83 0.22
CA SER A 157 -6.66 -5.28 -1.17
C SER A 157 -7.08 -6.75 -1.33
N LEU A 158 -6.90 -7.58 -0.30
CA LEU A 158 -7.40 -8.96 -0.23
C LEU A 158 -8.87 -9.07 0.20
N GLY A 159 -9.53 -7.96 0.48
CA GLY A 159 -10.95 -7.92 0.82
C GLY A 159 -11.25 -7.86 2.32
N ALA A 160 -10.24 -7.71 3.17
CA ALA A 160 -10.45 -7.57 4.60
C ALA A 160 -10.90 -6.14 4.94
N SER A 161 -12.06 -5.99 5.55
CA SER A 161 -12.51 -4.73 6.14
C SER A 161 -11.90 -4.54 7.54
N HIS A 162 -11.87 -3.30 8.04
CA HIS A 162 -11.55 -3.06 9.44
C HIS A 162 -12.48 -3.85 10.35
N THR A 163 -11.93 -4.59 11.30
CA THR A 163 -12.72 -5.43 12.21
C THR A 163 -13.62 -4.60 13.12
N HIS A 164 -13.20 -3.38 13.47
CA HIS A 164 -14.03 -2.44 14.23
C HIS A 164 -15.17 -1.80 13.40
N CYS A 165 -15.15 -1.95 12.09
CA CYS A 165 -16.19 -1.49 11.18
C CYS A 165 -17.24 -2.57 10.86
N THR A 166 -17.03 -3.81 11.30
CA THR A 166 -17.95 -4.91 11.05
C THR A 166 -18.83 -5.14 12.26
N SER A 167 -20.14 -4.85 12.15
CA SER A 167 -21.11 -5.45 13.06
C SER A 167 -21.53 -6.81 12.52
N ALA A 168 -21.67 -7.78 13.40
CA ALA A 168 -22.07 -9.14 13.05
C ALA A 168 -23.45 -9.24 12.37
N THR A 169 -24.20 -8.16 12.30
CA THR A 169 -25.62 -8.21 11.89
C THR A 169 -26.01 -7.29 10.74
N THR A 170 -25.29 -6.22 10.43
CA THR A 170 -25.80 -5.21 9.49
C THR A 170 -24.79 -4.62 8.50
N GLY A 171 -23.53 -4.92 8.59
CA GLY A 171 -22.50 -4.29 7.73
C GLY A 171 -22.33 -2.79 7.93
N ASN A 172 -22.99 -2.20 8.92
CA ASN A 172 -22.85 -0.79 9.28
C ASN A 172 -21.70 -0.62 10.29
N TYR A 173 -21.09 0.54 10.28
CA TYR A 173 -20.07 0.92 11.26
C TYR A 173 -20.60 0.69 12.67
N PRO A 174 -19.93 -0.13 13.50
CA PRO A 174 -20.43 -0.41 14.84
C PRO A 174 -20.32 0.85 15.69
N THR A 175 -21.42 1.19 16.30
CA THR A 175 -21.45 2.21 17.36
C THR A 175 -21.20 1.60 18.74
N SER A 176 -20.89 0.30 18.82
CA SER A 176 -20.85 -0.41 20.09
C SER A 176 -19.88 -1.60 20.12
N VAL A 177 -19.76 -2.12 21.28
CA VAL A 177 -18.84 -3.06 21.91
C VAL A 177 -18.55 -4.41 21.23
N ASP A 178 -19.11 -4.70 20.09
CA ASP A 178 -19.05 -6.03 19.46
C ASP A 178 -17.97 -6.16 18.38
N THR A 179 -16.95 -5.35 18.44
CA THR A 179 -15.81 -5.41 17.51
C THR A 179 -14.72 -6.31 18.06
N ILE A 180 -14.18 -7.17 17.19
CA ILE A 180 -13.07 -8.06 17.52
C ILE A 180 -11.80 -7.24 17.81
N ASP A 181 -11.69 -6.09 17.20
CA ASP A 181 -10.54 -5.19 17.32
C ASP A 181 -10.97 -3.87 17.97
N ARG A 182 -10.38 -3.60 19.12
CA ARG A 182 -10.53 -2.34 19.85
C ARG A 182 -9.25 -1.52 19.86
N CYS A 183 -8.25 -1.95 19.12
CA CYS A 183 -6.97 -1.27 19.06
C CYS A 183 -7.04 -0.13 18.05
N TRP A 184 -6.79 1.05 18.55
CA TRP A 184 -6.62 2.31 17.81
C TRP A 184 -5.14 2.58 17.65
#